data_8e0f7028209bfd3ba06ad353d664492f
#
_entry.id   8e0f7028209bfd3ba06ad353d664492f
#
_cell.length_a   1.000
_cell.length_b   1.000
_cell.length_c   1.000
_cell.angle_alpha   90.00
_cell.angle_beta   90.00
_cell.angle_gamma   90.00
#
_symmetry.space_group_name_H-M   'P 1'
#
loop_
_entity.id
_entity.type
_entity.pdbx_description
1 polymer ?
#
loop_
_entity_poly.entity_id
_entity_poly.type
_entity_poly.pdbx_seq_one_letter_code
_entity_poly.pdbx_strand_id
1 'polypeptide(L)'
;MTKDDLKASLSISLNEELADIISKNVYAIGADAADFKTWKRTFVGAYLLKFPACPQVVAYIAEALDVEVPRWEHFTKVNLIEVRNYICNKVSPNSAKTYCSNLSATLNDFKEEGLIPCSNVCDPLNVKKVPSQNTFLTVDEIELIHNYVPQTETERTVKRWFMVECYTGARTSDARLLTEQNIKGDKISYISGKTKIEAIVPIHRNLAQYLVVPEDEKTTHNRAVVNRTLKTICKRLGIAKEITLYKAGKSQTKPKWEFIGSHTARRSFATNLALAGEKIAVISAYMGHTNIEMTSKYIVIDTENIEASSYFN
;
A
#
# COMPACT_ATOMS: atom_id res chain seq x y z
N MET A 1 -4.35 -33.28 7.64
CA MET A 1 -4.79 -32.42 6.49
C MET A 1 -3.59 -32.23 5.57
N THR A 2 -3.72 -32.55 4.28
CA THR A 2 -2.64 -32.33 3.31
C THR A 2 -2.61 -30.85 2.88
N LYS A 3 -1.52 -30.43 2.21
CA LYS A 3 -1.41 -29.08 1.64
C LYS A 3 -2.51 -28.82 0.61
N ASP A 4 -2.85 -29.81 -0.18
CA ASP A 4 -3.87 -29.72 -1.22
C ASP A 4 -5.27 -29.67 -0.61
N ASP A 5 -5.53 -30.43 0.46
CA ASP A 5 -6.79 -30.34 1.23
C ASP A 5 -6.97 -28.94 1.82
N LEU A 6 -5.90 -28.37 2.38
CA LEU A 6 -5.92 -26.99 2.90
C LEU A 6 -6.20 -25.99 1.79
N LYS A 7 -5.49 -26.10 0.66
CA LYS A 7 -5.69 -25.20 -0.48
C LYS A 7 -7.12 -25.26 -1.01
N ALA A 8 -7.68 -26.47 -1.19
CA ALA A 8 -9.05 -26.65 -1.62
C ALA A 8 -10.06 -26.02 -0.65
N SER A 9 -9.87 -26.23 0.65
CA SER A 9 -10.75 -25.65 1.69
C SER A 9 -10.65 -24.12 1.74
N LEU A 10 -9.48 -23.56 1.53
CA LEU A 10 -9.25 -22.11 1.48
C LEU A 10 -9.85 -21.49 0.21
N SER A 11 -9.77 -22.17 -0.93
CA SER A 11 -10.31 -21.69 -2.20
C SER A 11 -11.83 -21.53 -2.20
N ILE A 12 -12.54 -22.22 -1.31
CA ILE A 12 -13.98 -22.03 -1.10
C ILE A 12 -14.28 -20.67 -0.42
N SER A 13 -13.37 -20.17 0.42
CA SER A 13 -13.56 -18.98 1.24
C SER A 13 -12.75 -17.77 0.76
N LEU A 14 -11.71 -17.99 -0.03
CA LEU A 14 -10.73 -17.00 -0.50
C LEU A 14 -10.53 -17.15 -2.00
N ASN A 15 -9.96 -16.13 -2.65
CA ASN A 15 -9.53 -16.29 -4.02
C ASN A 15 -8.34 -17.28 -4.12
N GLU A 16 -8.16 -17.87 -5.28
CA GLU A 16 -7.21 -18.96 -5.50
C GLU A 16 -5.74 -18.57 -5.21
N GLU A 17 -5.37 -17.32 -5.52
CA GLU A 17 -4.03 -16.78 -5.25
C GLU A 17 -3.72 -16.69 -3.75
N LEU A 18 -4.67 -16.19 -2.95
CA LEU A 18 -4.55 -16.12 -1.49
C LEU A 18 -4.55 -17.51 -0.85
N ALA A 19 -5.37 -18.44 -1.35
CA ALA A 19 -5.39 -19.81 -0.88
C ALA A 19 -4.04 -20.51 -1.13
N ASP A 20 -3.41 -20.28 -2.27
CA ASP A 20 -2.08 -20.82 -2.59
C ASP A 20 -0.98 -20.23 -1.67
N ILE A 21 -0.99 -18.93 -1.45
CA ILE A 21 -0.05 -18.25 -0.53
C ILE A 21 -0.18 -18.81 0.89
N ILE A 22 -1.39 -18.89 1.43
CA ILE A 22 -1.66 -19.38 2.77
C ILE A 22 -1.26 -20.87 2.89
N SER A 23 -1.65 -21.70 1.93
CA SER A 23 -1.33 -23.14 1.96
C SER A 23 0.18 -23.41 1.96
N LYS A 24 0.95 -22.65 1.19
CA LYS A 24 2.41 -22.72 1.17
C LYS A 24 3.03 -22.35 2.52
N ASN A 25 2.58 -21.26 3.13
CA ASN A 25 3.14 -20.78 4.39
C ASN A 25 2.72 -21.64 5.59
N VAL A 26 1.47 -22.09 5.62
CA VAL A 26 0.97 -22.97 6.71
C VAL A 26 1.67 -24.33 6.70
N TYR A 27 1.91 -24.89 5.49
CA TYR A 27 2.59 -26.17 5.39
C TYR A 27 4.07 -26.08 5.81
N ALA A 28 4.71 -24.94 5.56
CA ALA A 28 6.09 -24.70 5.98
C ALA A 28 6.22 -24.50 7.53
N ILE A 29 5.13 -24.20 8.23
CA ILE A 29 5.08 -23.92 9.67
C ILE A 29 4.50 -25.12 10.47
N GLY A 30 4.16 -26.24 9.82
CA GLY A 30 3.66 -27.44 10.49
C GLY A 30 2.26 -27.26 11.09
N ALA A 31 1.21 -27.25 10.29
CA ALA A 31 -0.17 -27.13 10.79
C ALA A 31 -0.67 -28.48 11.32
N ASP A 32 -0.64 -28.68 12.62
CA ASP A 32 -1.19 -29.85 13.36
C ASP A 32 -2.73 -29.85 13.42
N ALA A 33 -3.42 -29.52 12.34
CA ALA A 33 -4.86 -29.50 12.34
C ALA A 33 -5.44 -30.69 11.56
N ALA A 34 -6.36 -31.41 12.17
CA ALA A 34 -7.02 -32.55 11.55
C ALA A 34 -7.89 -32.16 10.35
N ASP A 35 -8.51 -30.97 10.41
CA ASP A 35 -9.37 -30.43 9.37
C ASP A 35 -9.35 -28.89 9.36
N PHE A 36 -9.98 -28.28 8.33
CA PHE A 36 -10.03 -26.83 8.17
C PHE A 36 -10.79 -26.11 9.32
N LYS A 37 -11.83 -26.75 9.90
CA LYS A 37 -12.61 -26.18 11.01
C LYS A 37 -11.76 -26.06 12.26
N THR A 38 -10.94 -27.04 12.55
CA THR A 38 -9.96 -27.05 13.65
C THR A 38 -8.82 -26.07 13.36
N TRP A 39 -8.26 -26.10 12.13
CA TRP A 39 -7.18 -25.21 11.75
C TRP A 39 -7.52 -23.72 11.90
N LYS A 40 -8.69 -23.27 11.45
CA LYS A 40 -9.09 -21.86 11.56
C LYS A 40 -9.22 -21.34 13.00
N ARG A 41 -9.32 -22.25 13.98
CA ARG A 41 -9.34 -21.93 15.42
C ARG A 41 -7.95 -21.92 16.05
N THR A 42 -6.94 -22.41 15.36
CA THR A 42 -5.53 -22.21 15.79
C THR A 42 -5.13 -20.76 15.64
N PHE A 43 -4.12 -20.33 16.38
CA PHE A 43 -3.58 -18.98 16.20
C PHE A 43 -3.15 -18.71 14.75
N VAL A 44 -2.42 -19.65 14.16
CA VAL A 44 -1.90 -19.54 12.79
C VAL A 44 -3.04 -19.39 11.79
N GLY A 45 -4.06 -20.24 11.87
CA GLY A 45 -5.23 -20.17 11.00
C GLY A 45 -6.00 -18.86 11.13
N ALA A 46 -6.29 -18.43 12.36
CA ALA A 46 -6.98 -17.18 12.64
C ALA A 46 -6.20 -15.97 12.11
N TYR A 47 -4.88 -15.92 12.34
CA TYR A 47 -4.03 -14.84 11.86
C TYR A 47 -3.98 -14.77 10.32
N LEU A 48 -3.73 -15.89 9.65
CA LEU A 48 -3.59 -15.94 8.19
C LEU A 48 -4.90 -15.65 7.45
N LEU A 49 -6.05 -16.07 8.00
CA LEU A 49 -7.35 -15.71 7.45
C LEU A 49 -7.63 -14.21 7.55
N LYS A 50 -7.21 -13.58 8.64
CA LYS A 50 -7.43 -12.14 8.87
C LYS A 50 -6.42 -11.27 8.13
N PHE A 51 -5.15 -11.71 8.05
CA PHE A 51 -4.03 -10.95 7.47
C PHE A 51 -3.20 -11.77 6.47
N PRO A 52 -3.81 -12.28 5.39
CA PRO A 52 -3.14 -13.15 4.42
C PRO A 52 -1.96 -12.50 3.70
N ALA A 53 -1.94 -11.16 3.63
CA ALA A 53 -0.85 -10.41 3.03
C ALA A 53 0.42 -10.29 3.92
N CYS A 54 0.36 -10.78 5.17
CA CYS A 54 1.47 -10.67 6.13
C CYS A 54 1.84 -12.03 6.77
N PRO A 55 2.00 -13.12 6.00
CA PRO A 55 2.23 -14.46 6.54
C PRO A 55 3.57 -14.57 7.29
N GLN A 56 4.57 -13.76 6.93
CA GLN A 56 5.90 -13.75 7.55
C GLN A 56 5.87 -13.41 9.05
N VAL A 57 4.79 -12.80 9.55
CA VAL A 57 4.67 -12.48 10.99
C VAL A 57 4.59 -13.75 11.82
N VAL A 58 3.94 -14.80 11.30
CA VAL A 58 3.87 -16.11 11.98
C VAL A 58 5.28 -16.71 12.14
N ALA A 59 6.11 -16.63 11.09
CA ALA A 59 7.49 -17.08 11.15
C ALA A 59 8.31 -16.25 12.15
N TYR A 60 8.14 -14.92 12.17
CA TYR A 60 8.82 -14.06 13.14
C TYR A 60 8.44 -14.37 14.60
N ILE A 61 7.18 -14.77 14.84
CA ILE A 61 6.75 -15.19 16.18
C ILE A 61 7.39 -16.52 16.55
N ALA A 62 7.42 -17.49 15.63
CA ALA A 62 8.05 -18.79 15.83
C ALA A 62 9.55 -18.64 16.14
N GLU A 63 10.27 -17.83 15.35
CA GLU A 63 11.68 -17.52 15.55
C GLU A 63 11.94 -16.78 16.88
N ALA A 64 11.08 -15.82 17.25
CA ALA A 64 11.24 -15.05 18.47
C ALA A 64 11.06 -15.87 19.74
N LEU A 65 10.18 -16.87 19.72
CA LEU A 65 9.82 -17.67 20.87
C LEU A 65 10.50 -19.06 20.87
N ASP A 66 11.32 -19.35 19.86
CA ASP A 66 11.96 -20.65 19.64
C ASP A 66 10.95 -21.81 19.71
N VAL A 67 9.85 -21.66 18.95
CA VAL A 67 8.79 -22.66 18.85
C VAL A 67 8.56 -23.05 17.40
N GLU A 68 8.24 -24.31 17.16
CA GLU A 68 7.92 -24.80 15.80
C GLU A 68 6.65 -24.15 15.26
N VAL A 69 5.59 -24.11 16.05
CA VAL A 69 4.29 -23.53 15.68
C VAL A 69 3.77 -22.63 16.82
N PRO A 70 3.53 -21.33 16.56
CA PRO A 70 2.91 -20.46 17.53
C PRO A 70 1.49 -20.91 17.90
N ARG A 71 1.21 -21.01 19.22
CA ARG A 71 -0.10 -21.37 19.78
C ARG A 71 -0.57 -20.27 20.73
N TRP A 72 -1.87 -20.28 21.07
CA TRP A 72 -2.49 -19.28 21.93
C TRP A 72 -1.81 -19.13 23.30
N GLU A 73 -1.40 -20.26 23.91
CA GLU A 73 -0.74 -20.30 25.22
C GLU A 73 0.64 -19.60 25.26
N HIS A 74 1.27 -19.42 24.10
CA HIS A 74 2.57 -18.74 24.01
C HIS A 74 2.47 -17.21 24.21
N PHE A 75 1.28 -16.61 24.12
CA PHE A 75 1.14 -15.16 24.19
C PHE A 75 1.00 -14.62 25.61
N THR A 76 2.02 -14.89 26.43
CA THR A 76 2.22 -14.21 27.72
C THR A 76 2.68 -12.77 27.50
N LYS A 77 2.57 -11.91 28.52
CA LYS A 77 3.06 -10.52 28.44
C LYS A 77 4.54 -10.44 28.08
N VAL A 78 5.36 -11.32 28.66
CA VAL A 78 6.83 -11.37 28.43
C VAL A 78 7.10 -11.76 26.98
N ASN A 79 6.49 -12.82 26.49
CA ASN A 79 6.66 -13.31 25.13
C ASN A 79 6.18 -12.29 24.09
N LEU A 80 5.10 -11.56 24.37
CA LEU A 80 4.64 -10.49 23.47
C LEU A 80 5.65 -9.33 23.36
N ILE A 81 6.36 -9.00 24.44
CA ILE A 81 7.44 -8.02 24.42
C ILE A 81 8.61 -8.54 23.59
N GLU A 82 8.96 -9.80 23.72
CA GLU A 82 10.03 -10.46 22.97
C GLU A 82 9.72 -10.48 21.46
N VAL A 83 8.52 -10.94 21.08
CA VAL A 83 8.02 -10.91 19.70
C VAL A 83 8.06 -9.50 19.12
N ARG A 84 7.58 -8.48 19.85
CA ARG A 84 7.67 -7.08 19.40
C ARG A 84 9.10 -6.67 19.14
N ASN A 85 10.01 -6.93 20.07
CA ASN A 85 11.42 -6.56 19.94
C ASN A 85 12.07 -7.26 18.75
N TYR A 86 11.78 -8.54 18.56
CA TYR A 86 12.25 -9.32 17.42
C TYR A 86 11.77 -8.69 16.09
N ILE A 87 10.48 -8.43 15.97
CA ILE A 87 9.90 -7.79 14.79
C ILE A 87 10.52 -6.41 14.55
N CYS A 88 10.71 -5.59 15.58
CA CYS A 88 11.31 -4.27 15.46
C CYS A 88 12.77 -4.32 14.95
N ASN A 89 13.51 -5.37 15.26
CA ASN A 89 14.88 -5.58 14.78
C ASN A 89 14.93 -6.11 13.33
N LYS A 90 13.90 -6.83 12.88
CA LYS A 90 13.86 -7.46 11.53
C LYS A 90 13.36 -6.54 10.44
N VAL A 91 12.47 -5.58 10.74
CA VAL A 91 11.79 -4.78 9.75
C VAL A 91 11.79 -3.29 10.06
N SER A 92 11.36 -2.46 9.10
CA SER A 92 11.24 -1.02 9.31
C SER A 92 10.24 -0.68 10.43
N PRO A 93 10.40 0.46 11.17
CA PRO A 93 9.53 0.83 12.28
C PRO A 93 8.04 0.84 11.93
N ASN A 94 7.67 1.33 10.74
CA ASN A 94 6.27 1.38 10.31
C ASN A 94 5.73 -0.01 9.90
N SER A 95 6.58 -0.90 9.39
CA SER A 95 6.23 -2.31 9.17
C SER A 95 6.05 -3.03 10.50
N ALA A 96 6.97 -2.81 11.45
CA ALA A 96 6.86 -3.37 12.80
C ALA A 96 5.55 -2.94 13.48
N LYS A 97 5.20 -1.63 13.40
CA LYS A 97 3.91 -1.15 13.89
C LYS A 97 2.73 -1.90 13.27
N THR A 98 2.75 -2.09 11.94
CA THR A 98 1.65 -2.78 11.24
C THR A 98 1.57 -4.24 11.70
N TYR A 99 2.69 -4.94 11.78
CA TYR A 99 2.72 -6.35 12.18
C TYR A 99 2.29 -6.56 13.63
N CYS A 100 2.77 -5.72 14.54
CA CYS A 100 2.32 -5.75 15.94
C CYS A 100 0.84 -5.39 16.09
N SER A 101 0.33 -4.44 15.29
CA SER A 101 -1.10 -4.10 15.29
C SER A 101 -1.97 -5.24 14.74
N ASN A 102 -1.50 -5.94 13.69
CA ASN A 102 -2.19 -7.12 13.15
C ASN A 102 -2.23 -8.26 14.18
N LEU A 103 -1.11 -8.52 14.86
CA LEU A 103 -1.03 -9.51 15.92
C LEU A 103 -1.98 -9.14 17.07
N SER A 104 -1.92 -7.90 17.56
CA SER A 104 -2.82 -7.41 18.62
C SER A 104 -4.30 -7.56 18.23
N ALA A 105 -4.66 -7.22 16.98
CA ALA A 105 -6.02 -7.36 16.49
C ALA A 105 -6.49 -8.82 16.43
N THR A 106 -5.62 -9.76 16.05
CA THR A 106 -5.94 -11.20 16.08
C THR A 106 -6.12 -11.71 17.50
N LEU A 107 -5.21 -11.35 18.41
CA LEU A 107 -5.30 -11.78 19.81
C LEU A 107 -6.54 -11.23 20.50
N ASN A 108 -6.92 -9.98 20.22
CA ASN A 108 -8.13 -9.38 20.82
C ASN A 108 -9.43 -10.07 20.39
N ASP A 109 -9.51 -10.62 19.17
CA ASP A 109 -10.71 -11.34 18.71
C ASP A 109 -10.98 -12.62 19.54
N PHE A 110 -9.93 -13.23 20.10
CA PHE A 110 -10.01 -14.48 20.86
C PHE A 110 -9.78 -14.29 22.37
N LYS A 111 -9.72 -13.04 22.84
CA LYS A 111 -9.43 -12.72 24.26
C LYS A 111 -10.49 -13.28 25.20
N GLU A 112 -11.76 -13.18 24.82
CA GLU A 112 -12.88 -13.62 25.65
C GLU A 112 -13.01 -15.15 25.72
N GLU A 113 -12.35 -15.88 24.82
CA GLU A 113 -12.32 -17.35 24.85
C GLU A 113 -11.39 -17.93 25.93
N GLY A 114 -10.65 -17.08 26.67
CA GLY A 114 -9.73 -17.50 27.74
C GLY A 114 -8.48 -18.26 27.26
N LEU A 115 -8.21 -18.25 25.95
CA LEU A 115 -7.11 -18.98 25.33
C LEU A 115 -5.75 -18.28 25.51
N ILE A 116 -5.78 -16.98 25.79
CA ILE A 116 -4.59 -16.11 25.78
C ILE A 116 -4.23 -15.75 27.22
N PRO A 117 -3.02 -16.08 27.70
CA PRO A 117 -2.58 -15.79 29.08
C PRO A 117 -2.49 -14.29 29.39
N CYS A 118 -2.24 -13.44 28.38
CA CYS A 118 -2.09 -12.01 28.56
C CYS A 118 -3.44 -11.29 28.47
N SER A 119 -3.85 -10.65 29.57
CA SER A 119 -5.12 -9.90 29.64
C SER A 119 -5.11 -8.60 28.81
N ASN A 120 -3.95 -7.96 28.63
CA ASN A 120 -3.79 -6.75 27.83
C ASN A 120 -2.67 -6.95 26.79
N VAL A 121 -3.07 -7.34 25.58
CA VAL A 121 -2.12 -7.60 24.47
C VAL A 121 -1.69 -6.31 23.75
N CYS A 122 -2.41 -5.20 23.92
CA CYS A 122 -2.13 -3.95 23.22
C CYS A 122 -0.85 -3.28 23.72
N ASP A 123 -0.65 -3.21 25.03
CA ASP A 123 0.50 -2.51 25.62
C ASP A 123 1.85 -3.13 25.24
N PRO A 124 2.07 -4.46 25.39
CA PRO A 124 3.33 -5.08 25.03
C PRO A 124 3.62 -5.00 23.52
N LEU A 125 2.59 -4.94 22.67
CA LEU A 125 2.70 -4.86 21.21
C LEU A 125 2.69 -3.42 20.67
N ASN A 126 2.65 -2.41 21.54
CA ASN A 126 2.62 -1.03 21.11
C ASN A 126 3.95 -0.60 20.48
N VAL A 127 3.89 -0.20 19.21
CA VAL A 127 5.02 0.35 18.45
C VAL A 127 4.62 1.74 17.95
N LYS A 128 5.45 2.74 18.23
CA LYS A 128 5.22 4.12 17.78
C LYS A 128 5.42 4.22 16.27
N LYS A 129 4.53 4.96 15.62
CA LYS A 129 4.67 5.29 14.20
C LYS A 129 5.79 6.29 14.01
N VAL A 130 6.66 6.06 13.04
CA VAL A 130 7.71 6.98 12.65
C VAL A 130 7.23 7.78 11.44
N PRO A 131 7.39 9.11 11.42
CA PRO A 131 7.09 9.94 10.26
C PRO A 131 7.85 9.44 9.02
N SER A 132 7.24 9.59 7.86
CA SER A 132 7.86 9.25 6.58
C SER A 132 7.53 10.34 5.58
N GLN A 133 8.56 11.04 5.12
CA GLN A 133 8.42 12.04 4.07
C GLN A 133 8.27 11.37 2.72
N ASN A 134 7.64 12.06 1.80
CA ASN A 134 7.42 11.59 0.44
C ASN A 134 7.73 12.71 -0.54
N THR A 135 7.91 12.35 -1.81
CA THR A 135 8.09 13.30 -2.90
C THR A 135 6.90 13.27 -3.84
N PHE A 136 6.83 14.26 -4.71
CA PHE A 136 5.88 14.40 -5.80
C PHE A 136 6.62 14.78 -7.09
N LEU A 137 5.96 14.70 -8.21
CA LEU A 137 6.45 15.20 -9.51
C LEU A 137 5.82 16.56 -9.79
N THR A 138 6.64 17.53 -10.18
CA THR A 138 6.16 18.83 -10.67
C THR A 138 5.39 18.67 -11.98
N VAL A 139 4.68 19.73 -12.40
CA VAL A 139 3.98 19.74 -13.70
C VAL A 139 4.95 19.45 -14.84
N ASP A 140 6.14 20.08 -14.83
CA ASP A 140 7.18 19.87 -15.85
C ASP A 140 7.70 18.43 -15.88
N GLU A 141 7.91 17.82 -14.71
CA GLU A 141 8.34 16.42 -14.64
C GLU A 141 7.25 15.44 -15.11
N ILE A 142 5.98 15.77 -14.88
CA ILE A 142 4.84 15.00 -15.44
C ILE A 142 4.81 15.14 -16.96
N GLU A 143 5.06 16.35 -17.49
CA GLU A 143 5.12 16.58 -18.93
C GLU A 143 6.29 15.84 -19.60
N LEU A 144 7.46 15.73 -18.94
CA LEU A 144 8.55 14.86 -19.39
C LEU A 144 8.09 13.39 -19.53
N ILE A 145 7.35 12.88 -18.54
CA ILE A 145 6.83 11.51 -18.60
C ILE A 145 5.75 11.39 -19.68
N HIS A 146 4.92 12.43 -19.85
CA HIS A 146 3.92 12.48 -20.92
C HIS A 146 4.57 12.34 -22.31
N ASN A 147 5.67 13.01 -22.54
CA ASN A 147 6.38 13.02 -23.83
C ASN A 147 7.32 11.81 -24.00
N TYR A 148 7.53 11.00 -22.96
CA TYR A 148 8.38 9.81 -23.05
C TYR A 148 7.77 8.77 -23.99
N VAL A 149 8.59 8.27 -24.93
CA VAL A 149 8.24 7.16 -25.81
C VAL A 149 8.60 5.82 -25.12
N PRO A 150 7.63 4.99 -24.74
CA PRO A 150 7.88 3.69 -24.11
C PRO A 150 8.69 2.77 -25.04
N GLN A 151 9.69 2.08 -24.49
CA GLN A 151 10.55 1.16 -25.22
C GLN A 151 10.07 -0.30 -25.14
N THR A 152 9.16 -0.59 -24.22
CA THR A 152 8.60 -1.93 -24.01
C THR A 152 7.10 -1.85 -23.76
N GLU A 153 6.39 -2.96 -23.96
CA GLU A 153 4.97 -3.10 -23.61
C GLU A 153 4.72 -2.80 -22.12
N THR A 154 5.59 -3.30 -21.23
CA THR A 154 5.50 -3.01 -19.79
C THR A 154 5.62 -1.52 -19.50
N GLU A 155 6.54 -0.80 -20.17
CA GLU A 155 6.66 0.65 -20.01
C GLU A 155 5.42 1.38 -20.53
N ARG A 156 4.84 0.96 -21.66
CA ARG A 156 3.61 1.51 -22.22
C ARG A 156 2.46 1.39 -21.23
N THR A 157 2.22 0.20 -20.72
CA THR A 157 1.16 -0.09 -19.75
C THR A 157 1.36 0.69 -18.44
N VAL A 158 2.56 0.65 -17.86
CA VAL A 158 2.86 1.34 -16.60
C VAL A 158 2.77 2.86 -16.77
N LYS A 159 3.27 3.42 -17.89
CA LYS A 159 3.11 4.84 -18.20
C LYS A 159 1.64 5.21 -18.30
N ARG A 160 0.81 4.46 -19.03
CA ARG A 160 -0.62 4.71 -19.16
C ARG A 160 -1.29 4.83 -17.79
N TRP A 161 -1.14 3.84 -16.93
CA TRP A 161 -1.72 3.84 -15.59
C TRP A 161 -1.24 5.03 -14.76
N PHE A 162 0.07 5.29 -14.79
CA PHE A 162 0.67 6.37 -14.02
C PHE A 162 0.16 7.75 -14.47
N MET A 163 0.01 7.97 -15.78
CA MET A 163 -0.53 9.22 -16.31
C MET A 163 -2.02 9.39 -15.98
N VAL A 164 -2.81 8.32 -16.03
CA VAL A 164 -4.20 8.37 -15.55
C VAL A 164 -4.23 8.78 -14.07
N GLU A 165 -3.37 8.20 -13.22
CA GLU A 165 -3.27 8.59 -11.81
C GLU A 165 -2.84 10.07 -11.64
N CYS A 166 -1.88 10.55 -12.44
CA CYS A 166 -1.41 11.94 -12.41
C CYS A 166 -2.50 12.95 -12.78
N TYR A 167 -3.42 12.59 -13.67
CA TYR A 167 -4.46 13.49 -14.18
C TYR A 167 -5.82 13.34 -13.48
N THR A 168 -6.03 12.26 -12.74
CA THR A 168 -7.31 12.02 -12.04
C THR A 168 -7.19 11.95 -10.54
N GLY A 169 -5.97 11.76 -10.02
CA GLY A 169 -5.76 11.42 -8.62
C GLY A 169 -6.33 10.07 -8.21
N ALA A 170 -6.78 9.21 -9.14
CA ALA A 170 -7.30 7.87 -8.84
C ALA A 170 -6.26 7.01 -8.12
N ARG A 171 -6.69 6.00 -7.36
CA ARG A 171 -5.76 4.98 -6.85
C ARG A 171 -5.32 4.08 -7.99
N THR A 172 -4.12 3.51 -7.91
CA THR A 172 -3.58 2.61 -8.95
C THR A 172 -4.58 1.50 -9.35
N SER A 173 -5.30 0.93 -8.38
CA SER A 173 -6.34 -0.06 -8.65
C SER A 173 -7.50 0.47 -9.49
N ASP A 174 -7.87 1.73 -9.26
CA ASP A 174 -8.99 2.36 -9.95
C ASP A 174 -8.52 2.89 -11.32
N ALA A 175 -7.35 3.52 -11.38
CA ALA A 175 -6.78 4.09 -12.61
C ALA A 175 -6.60 3.06 -13.74
N ARG A 176 -6.27 1.82 -13.40
CA ARG A 176 -6.15 0.71 -14.37
C ARG A 176 -7.45 0.40 -15.09
N LEU A 177 -8.58 0.64 -14.43
CA LEU A 177 -9.92 0.31 -14.91
C LEU A 177 -10.60 1.49 -15.62
N LEU A 178 -10.01 2.70 -15.55
CA LEU A 178 -10.59 3.87 -16.20
C LEU A 178 -10.40 3.80 -17.72
N THR A 179 -11.50 4.03 -18.42
CA THR A 179 -11.61 4.03 -19.88
C THR A 179 -12.42 5.24 -20.35
N GLU A 180 -12.57 5.41 -21.64
CA GLU A 180 -13.42 6.45 -22.24
C GLU A 180 -14.89 6.37 -21.75
N GLN A 181 -15.36 5.20 -21.35
CA GLN A 181 -16.71 5.02 -20.79
C GLN A 181 -16.94 5.78 -19.47
N ASN A 182 -15.87 6.17 -18.79
CA ASN A 182 -15.94 6.98 -17.58
C ASN A 182 -16.11 8.48 -17.86
N ILE A 183 -16.03 8.91 -19.12
CA ILE A 183 -16.19 10.31 -19.53
C ILE A 183 -17.68 10.69 -19.50
N LYS A 184 -18.00 11.78 -18.82
CA LYS A 184 -19.33 12.40 -18.74
C LYS A 184 -19.20 13.89 -19.02
N GLY A 185 -19.34 14.27 -20.28
CA GLY A 185 -19.14 15.65 -20.72
C GLY A 185 -17.67 16.09 -20.58
N ASP A 186 -17.41 17.12 -19.79
CA ASP A 186 -16.08 17.66 -19.50
C ASP A 186 -15.42 17.04 -18.27
N LYS A 187 -15.99 15.97 -17.71
CA LYS A 187 -15.53 15.32 -16.49
C LYS A 187 -15.36 13.83 -16.67
N ILE A 188 -14.48 13.23 -15.85
CA ILE A 188 -14.39 11.79 -15.66
C ILE A 188 -15.02 11.42 -14.31
N SER A 189 -15.88 10.39 -14.31
CA SER A 189 -16.57 9.92 -13.12
C SER A 189 -16.32 8.43 -12.91
N TYR A 190 -16.00 8.06 -11.67
CA TYR A 190 -15.81 6.66 -11.26
C TYR A 190 -16.11 6.47 -9.77
N ILE A 191 -16.50 5.26 -9.39
CA ILE A 191 -16.66 4.88 -7.99
C ILE A 191 -15.36 4.25 -7.50
N SER A 192 -14.73 4.85 -6.50
CA SER A 192 -13.50 4.32 -5.91
C SER A 192 -13.72 2.92 -5.32
N GLY A 193 -12.96 1.94 -5.76
CA GLY A 193 -13.05 0.56 -5.32
C GLY A 193 -12.87 0.37 -3.81
N LYS A 194 -12.05 1.20 -3.17
CA LYS A 194 -11.76 1.12 -1.73
C LYS A 194 -12.77 1.84 -0.85
N THR A 195 -13.17 3.07 -1.21
CA THR A 195 -14.01 3.93 -0.37
C THR A 195 -15.47 3.88 -0.76
N LYS A 196 -15.81 3.35 -1.93
CA LYS A 196 -17.14 3.32 -2.52
C LYS A 196 -17.76 4.72 -2.73
N ILE A 197 -16.89 5.74 -2.78
CA ILE A 197 -17.27 7.13 -3.04
C ILE A 197 -17.09 7.40 -4.51
N GLU A 198 -18.07 8.10 -5.12
CA GLU A 198 -17.93 8.63 -6.46
C GLU A 198 -16.93 9.79 -6.46
N ALA A 199 -15.98 9.73 -7.39
CA ALA A 199 -15.03 10.79 -7.67
C ALA A 199 -15.36 11.37 -9.04
N ILE A 200 -15.51 12.69 -9.11
CA ILE A 200 -15.81 13.43 -10.35
C ILE A 200 -14.69 14.45 -10.54
N VAL A 201 -13.90 14.29 -11.59
CA VAL A 201 -12.70 15.08 -11.84
C VAL A 201 -12.81 15.75 -13.20
N PRO A 202 -12.48 17.04 -13.35
CA PRO A 202 -12.39 17.69 -14.66
C PRO A 202 -11.36 16.99 -15.54
N ILE A 203 -11.65 16.87 -16.84
CA ILE A 203 -10.74 16.19 -17.78
C ILE A 203 -9.54 17.09 -18.06
N HIS A 204 -8.35 16.58 -17.71
CA HIS A 204 -7.11 17.22 -18.17
C HIS A 204 -6.93 17.01 -19.68
N ARG A 205 -6.43 18.04 -20.39
CA ARG A 205 -6.26 18.05 -21.87
C ARG A 205 -5.54 16.81 -22.41
N ASN A 206 -4.60 16.26 -21.66
CA ASN A 206 -3.79 15.10 -22.07
C ASN A 206 -4.38 13.76 -21.59
N LEU A 207 -5.52 13.73 -20.86
CA LEU A 207 -6.03 12.51 -20.24
C LEU A 207 -6.61 11.53 -21.26
N ALA A 208 -7.36 12.02 -22.25
CA ALA A 208 -8.17 11.19 -23.15
C ALA A 208 -7.34 10.06 -23.81
N GLN A 209 -6.14 10.34 -24.30
CA GLN A 209 -5.27 9.35 -24.92
C GLN A 209 -4.85 8.17 -24.01
N TYR A 210 -4.92 8.36 -22.68
CA TYR A 210 -4.60 7.31 -21.69
C TYR A 210 -5.83 6.51 -21.26
N LEU A 211 -7.02 6.89 -21.70
CA LEU A 211 -8.25 6.16 -21.43
C LEU A 211 -8.56 5.12 -22.51
N VAL A 212 -7.88 5.20 -23.65
CA VAL A 212 -7.86 4.15 -24.66
C VAL A 212 -6.99 3.00 -24.15
N VAL A 213 -7.60 1.84 -23.91
CA VAL A 213 -6.90 0.64 -23.42
C VAL A 213 -6.45 -0.18 -24.62
N PRO A 214 -5.15 -0.44 -24.81
CA PRO A 214 -4.68 -1.34 -25.87
C PRO A 214 -5.22 -2.76 -25.68
N GLU A 215 -5.60 -3.44 -26.78
CA GLU A 215 -6.14 -4.83 -26.72
C GLU A 215 -5.15 -5.83 -26.11
N ASP A 216 -3.85 -5.60 -26.32
CA ASP A 216 -2.75 -6.42 -25.83
C ASP A 216 -2.28 -6.03 -24.40
N GLU A 217 -2.94 -5.06 -23.75
CA GLU A 217 -2.51 -4.59 -22.44
C GLU A 217 -2.70 -5.67 -21.36
N LYS A 218 -1.60 -6.07 -20.74
CA LYS A 218 -1.63 -6.94 -19.55
C LYS A 218 -2.24 -6.21 -18.37
N THR A 219 -3.38 -6.68 -17.91
CA THR A 219 -4.13 -6.09 -16.80
C THR A 219 -3.48 -6.25 -15.43
N THR A 220 -2.49 -7.15 -15.31
CA THR A 220 -1.86 -7.48 -14.04
C THR A 220 -0.33 -7.30 -14.10
N HIS A 221 0.17 -6.30 -13.41
CA HIS A 221 1.59 -6.20 -13.07
C HIS A 221 1.75 -6.16 -11.55
N ASN A 222 2.72 -6.93 -11.05
CA ASN A 222 3.13 -6.87 -9.65
C ASN A 222 3.61 -5.44 -9.33
N ARG A 223 3.26 -4.94 -8.15
CA ARG A 223 3.65 -3.60 -7.66
C ARG A 223 5.16 -3.33 -7.75
N ALA A 224 5.98 -4.38 -7.53
CA ALA A 224 7.43 -4.25 -7.64
C ALA A 224 7.87 -3.96 -9.10
N VAL A 225 7.24 -4.60 -10.08
CA VAL A 225 7.48 -4.35 -11.52
C VAL A 225 7.08 -2.91 -11.85
N VAL A 226 5.88 -2.47 -11.46
CA VAL A 226 5.40 -1.10 -11.69
C VAL A 226 6.40 -0.07 -11.14
N ASN A 227 6.79 -0.22 -9.87
CA ASN A 227 7.72 0.72 -9.24
C ASN A 227 9.10 0.73 -9.90
N ARG A 228 9.63 -0.44 -10.28
CA ARG A 228 10.92 -0.55 -10.97
C ARG A 228 10.86 0.12 -12.35
N THR A 229 9.80 -0.12 -13.11
CA THR A 229 9.59 0.47 -14.43
C THR A 229 9.50 2.00 -14.35
N LEU A 230 8.72 2.54 -13.40
CA LEU A 230 8.62 3.99 -13.17
C LEU A 230 9.99 4.61 -12.84
N LYS A 231 10.77 3.97 -11.98
CA LYS A 231 12.13 4.43 -11.66
C LYS A 231 13.03 4.45 -12.88
N THR A 232 12.94 3.42 -13.73
CA THR A 232 13.70 3.35 -14.98
C THR A 232 13.33 4.48 -15.92
N ILE A 233 12.03 4.74 -16.12
CA ILE A 233 11.55 5.85 -16.96
C ILE A 233 12.04 7.19 -16.40
N CYS A 234 11.83 7.46 -15.12
CA CYS A 234 12.23 8.71 -14.49
C CYS A 234 13.75 8.92 -14.52
N LYS A 235 14.55 7.86 -14.36
CA LYS A 235 16.00 7.91 -14.50
C LYS A 235 16.43 8.30 -15.91
N ARG A 236 15.83 7.71 -16.95
CA ARG A 236 16.12 8.05 -18.36
C ARG A 236 15.74 9.48 -18.72
N LEU A 237 14.68 10.00 -18.10
CA LEU A 237 14.23 11.38 -18.28
C LEU A 237 15.05 12.42 -17.50
N GLY A 238 16.08 11.99 -16.75
CA GLY A 238 16.92 12.90 -16.00
C GLY A 238 16.25 13.53 -14.77
N ILE A 239 15.19 12.90 -14.21
CA ILE A 239 14.57 13.33 -12.95
C ILE A 239 15.48 12.96 -11.78
N ALA A 240 16.66 13.57 -11.74
CA ALA A 240 17.80 13.16 -10.91
C ALA A 240 18.22 14.18 -9.85
N LYS A 241 17.43 15.27 -9.63
CA LYS A 241 17.70 16.21 -8.54
C LYS A 241 17.88 15.42 -7.25
N GLU A 242 18.99 15.63 -6.53
CA GLU A 242 19.17 15.02 -5.22
C GLU A 242 18.21 15.62 -4.21
N ILE A 243 17.50 14.74 -3.51
CA ILE A 243 16.58 15.12 -2.44
C ILE A 243 16.82 14.28 -1.20
N THR A 244 16.66 14.91 -0.04
CA THR A 244 16.77 14.23 1.25
C THR A 244 15.38 13.99 1.82
N LEU A 245 15.04 12.72 2.07
CA LEU A 245 13.77 12.34 2.69
C LEU A 245 14.01 11.53 3.96
N TYR A 246 13.24 11.82 5.00
CA TYR A 246 13.21 11.02 6.21
C TYR A 246 12.31 9.79 5.99
N LYS A 247 12.92 8.61 5.95
CA LYS A 247 12.23 7.32 5.73
C LYS A 247 12.74 6.24 6.68
N ALA A 248 11.82 5.44 7.20
CA ALA A 248 12.16 4.32 8.09
C ALA A 248 13.05 4.70 9.28
N GLY A 249 12.86 5.91 9.83
CA GLY A 249 13.64 6.40 10.96
C GLY A 249 15.01 7.01 10.61
N LYS A 250 15.33 7.16 9.33
CA LYS A 250 16.63 7.67 8.86
C LYS A 250 16.45 8.68 7.73
N SER A 251 17.31 9.70 7.68
CA SER A 251 17.44 10.57 6.51
C SER A 251 18.17 9.81 5.39
N GLN A 252 17.64 9.91 4.18
CA GLN A 252 18.19 9.29 2.98
C GLN A 252 18.29 10.35 1.89
N THR A 253 19.50 10.64 1.43
CA THR A 253 19.76 11.53 0.28
C THR A 253 20.01 10.67 -0.94
N LYS A 254 19.20 10.87 -1.99
CA LYS A 254 19.26 10.11 -3.24
C LYS A 254 18.67 10.91 -4.38
N PRO A 255 18.99 10.55 -5.65
CA PRO A 255 18.31 11.10 -6.80
C PRO A 255 16.79 10.88 -6.71
N LYS A 256 16.00 11.88 -7.08
CA LYS A 256 14.53 11.90 -6.92
C LYS A 256 13.85 10.67 -7.53
N TRP A 257 14.34 10.18 -8.68
CA TRP A 257 13.78 8.99 -9.33
C TRP A 257 13.80 7.73 -8.44
N GLU A 258 14.71 7.62 -7.48
CA GLU A 258 14.75 6.48 -6.55
C GLU A 258 13.58 6.44 -5.57
N PHE A 259 12.97 7.58 -5.31
CA PHE A 259 11.82 7.70 -4.42
C PHE A 259 10.48 7.61 -5.14
N ILE A 260 10.49 7.58 -6.49
CA ILE A 260 9.26 7.49 -7.29
C ILE A 260 8.67 6.08 -7.21
N GLY A 261 7.36 6.02 -7.13
CA GLY A 261 6.57 4.80 -7.16
C GLY A 261 5.12 5.11 -7.56
N SER A 262 4.28 4.09 -7.67
CA SER A 262 2.90 4.23 -8.12
C SER A 262 2.12 5.33 -7.37
N HIS A 263 2.22 5.37 -6.04
CA HIS A 263 1.54 6.40 -5.25
C HIS A 263 2.09 7.83 -5.43
N THR A 264 3.21 8.01 -6.13
CA THR A 264 3.76 9.35 -6.42
C THR A 264 2.82 10.12 -7.34
N ALA A 265 2.21 9.47 -8.33
CA ALA A 265 1.24 10.10 -9.23
C ALA A 265 0.09 10.78 -8.46
N ARG A 266 -0.53 10.05 -7.55
CA ARG A 266 -1.64 10.56 -6.75
C ARG A 266 -1.21 11.69 -5.80
N ARG A 267 0.05 11.65 -5.29
CA ARG A 267 0.62 12.77 -4.53
C ARG A 267 0.86 13.97 -5.43
N SER A 268 1.40 13.75 -6.62
CA SER A 268 1.64 14.83 -7.59
C SER A 268 0.34 15.53 -7.97
N PHE A 269 -0.75 14.78 -8.23
CA PHE A 269 -2.07 15.34 -8.47
C PHE A 269 -2.50 16.27 -7.31
N ALA A 270 -2.50 15.76 -6.08
CA ALA A 270 -2.94 16.53 -4.93
C ALA A 270 -2.04 17.75 -4.65
N THR A 271 -0.72 17.58 -4.76
CA THR A 271 0.24 18.65 -4.47
C THR A 271 0.21 19.74 -5.52
N ASN A 272 0.19 19.38 -6.81
CA ASN A 272 0.15 20.38 -7.89
C ASN A 272 -1.16 21.18 -7.88
N LEU A 273 -2.31 20.56 -7.57
CA LEU A 273 -3.57 21.29 -7.38
C LEU A 273 -3.49 22.24 -6.16
N ALA A 274 -2.92 21.79 -5.05
CA ALA A 274 -2.75 22.64 -3.88
C ALA A 274 -1.80 23.82 -4.16
N LEU A 275 -0.71 23.61 -4.89
CA LEU A 275 0.20 24.66 -5.34
C LEU A 275 -0.46 25.64 -6.32
N ALA A 276 -1.41 25.17 -7.13
CA ALA A 276 -2.24 26.01 -8.00
C ALA A 276 -3.34 26.78 -7.23
N GLY A 277 -3.42 26.65 -5.91
CA GLY A 277 -4.40 27.36 -5.08
C GLY A 277 -5.75 26.66 -4.93
N GLU A 278 -5.90 25.41 -5.41
CA GLU A 278 -7.16 24.70 -5.26
C GLU A 278 -7.45 24.35 -3.79
N LYS A 279 -8.70 24.49 -3.38
CA LYS A 279 -9.12 24.21 -2.01
C LYS A 279 -8.99 22.73 -1.67
N ILE A 280 -8.44 22.41 -0.52
CA ILE A 280 -8.24 21.02 -0.07
C ILE A 280 -9.52 20.20 -0.05
N ALA A 281 -10.67 20.82 0.21
CA ALA A 281 -11.97 20.15 0.14
C ALA A 281 -12.32 19.67 -1.28
N VAL A 282 -11.99 20.47 -2.30
CA VAL A 282 -12.20 20.13 -3.72
C VAL A 282 -11.24 19.02 -4.13
N ILE A 283 -9.95 19.13 -3.76
CA ILE A 283 -8.96 18.07 -4.00
C ILE A 283 -9.41 16.76 -3.34
N SER A 284 -9.97 16.84 -2.13
CA SER A 284 -10.50 15.67 -1.40
C SER A 284 -11.64 14.99 -2.15
N ALA A 285 -12.57 15.79 -2.71
CA ALA A 285 -13.68 15.30 -3.53
C ALA A 285 -13.16 14.62 -4.82
N TYR A 286 -12.23 15.26 -5.54
CA TYR A 286 -11.60 14.66 -6.74
C TYR A 286 -10.92 13.34 -6.44
N MET A 287 -10.29 13.20 -5.29
CA MET A 287 -9.60 11.96 -4.87
C MET A 287 -10.55 10.90 -4.30
N GLY A 288 -11.83 11.15 -4.14
CA GLY A 288 -12.79 10.23 -3.51
C GLY A 288 -12.38 9.88 -2.07
N HIS A 289 -12.01 10.89 -1.27
CA HIS A 289 -11.69 10.73 0.14
C HIS A 289 -12.92 11.02 1.02
N THR A 290 -13.06 10.24 2.09
CA THR A 290 -14.12 10.44 3.12
C THR A 290 -13.80 11.56 4.08
N ASN A 291 -12.53 11.96 4.19
CA ASN A 291 -12.04 12.93 5.16
C ASN A 291 -10.89 13.74 4.55
N ILE A 292 -10.89 15.06 4.78
CA ILE A 292 -9.86 16.02 4.35
C ILE A 292 -8.48 15.64 4.91
N GLU A 293 -8.38 15.10 6.11
CA GLU A 293 -7.12 14.64 6.70
C GLU A 293 -6.43 13.56 5.86
N MET A 294 -7.21 12.75 5.11
CA MET A 294 -6.62 11.80 4.18
C MET A 294 -5.92 12.50 3.03
N THR A 295 -6.49 13.61 2.55
CA THR A 295 -5.93 14.42 1.46
C THR A 295 -4.65 15.12 1.90
N SER A 296 -4.62 15.68 3.11
CA SER A 296 -3.43 16.34 3.69
C SER A 296 -2.20 15.44 3.71
N LYS A 297 -2.37 14.12 3.85
CA LYS A 297 -1.26 13.14 3.80
C LYS A 297 -0.68 12.94 2.40
N TYR A 298 -1.39 13.37 1.35
CA TYR A 298 -0.92 13.30 -0.03
C TYR A 298 -0.25 14.60 -0.48
N ILE A 299 -0.60 15.73 0.10
CA ILE A 299 0.01 17.01 -0.22
C ILE A 299 1.42 17.04 0.39
N VAL A 300 2.41 17.24 -0.46
CA VAL A 300 3.81 17.39 -0.06
C VAL A 300 4.10 18.88 0.03
N ILE A 301 4.31 19.38 1.25
CA ILE A 301 4.72 20.77 1.46
C ILE A 301 6.23 20.82 1.20
N ASP A 302 6.60 21.48 0.13
CA ASP A 302 7.98 21.82 -0.22
C ASP A 302 8.13 23.33 -0.08
N THR A 303 8.74 23.73 1.03
CA THR A 303 8.88 25.15 1.36
C THR A 303 9.82 25.89 0.39
N GLU A 304 10.66 25.19 -0.36
CA GLU A 304 11.50 25.79 -1.41
C GLU A 304 10.67 26.26 -2.62
N ASN A 305 9.50 25.66 -2.86
CA ASN A 305 8.61 25.98 -3.98
C ASN A 305 7.36 26.77 -3.56
N ILE A 306 7.27 27.23 -2.33
CA ILE A 306 6.20 28.12 -1.86
C ILE A 306 6.70 29.55 -1.93
N GLU A 307 6.05 30.38 -2.76
CA GLU A 307 6.26 31.82 -2.72
C GLU A 307 5.90 32.35 -1.33
N ALA A 308 6.78 33.20 -0.77
CA ALA A 308 6.53 33.83 0.52
C ALA A 308 5.20 34.59 0.45
N SER A 309 4.32 34.32 1.40
CA SER A 309 3.06 35.06 1.49
C SER A 309 3.32 36.55 1.69
N SER A 310 2.38 37.39 1.30
CA SER A 310 2.45 38.84 1.53
C SER A 310 2.63 39.23 3.04
N TYR A 311 2.42 38.23 3.94
CA TYR A 311 2.69 38.43 5.37
C TYR A 311 4.18 38.63 5.69
N PHE A 312 5.09 38.07 4.85
CA PHE A 312 6.54 38.18 5.01
C PHE A 312 7.16 39.34 4.20
N ASN A 313 6.36 40.02 3.38
CA ASN A 313 6.73 41.22 2.62
C ASN A 313 6.04 42.49 3.29
#